data_b83041090e397b26caccbba5648c81ec
#
_entry.id   b83041090e397b26caccbba5648c81ec
#
_cell.length_a   1.000
_cell.length_b   1.000
_cell.length_c   1.000
_cell.angle_alpha   90.00
_cell.angle_beta   90.00
_cell.angle_gamma   90.00
#
_symmetry.space_group_name_H-M   'P 1'
#
loop_
_entity.id
_entity.type
_entity.pdbx_description
1 polymer ?
#
loop_
_entity_poly.entity_id
_entity_poly.type
_entity_poly.pdbx_seq_one_letter_code
_entity_poly.pdbx_strand_id
1 'polypeptide(L)'
;WLRPGEFLRRLTHPLEADRAATGRAVWAGLLMGLALCAKSWPVILVPALLMLLPGLRSRLVSLVATGVPPVLFLLSLPIGGWTKWSELDDVLNAIGLRPSDVRPITGDWGWTALLSGGEWNLDPTPARIGQYLIYASLVACLIWWRKAHPVDVTIAILLAFMIFTPRLGAQYLLWFMPFLVARPTRWAWPAILGCCLWAAVGYLVLTQFPGEQWYELHKPWAMSSIVLFPLIIAALPWSRRQAEAAAASPAHAQVGEEIR
;
A
#
# COMPACT_ATOMS: atom_id res chain seq x y z
N TRP A 1 -7.52 -28.60 8.83
CA TRP A 1 -8.90 -28.37 8.37
C TRP A 1 -9.78 -28.34 9.62
N LEU A 2 -10.30 -27.17 10.02
CA LEU A 2 -11.24 -27.01 11.13
C LEU A 2 -12.59 -27.62 10.70
N ARG A 3 -13.18 -28.44 11.57
CA ARG A 3 -14.55 -28.92 11.35
C ARG A 3 -15.51 -27.72 11.33
N PRO A 4 -16.55 -27.70 10.47
CA PRO A 4 -17.48 -26.56 10.36
C PRO A 4 -18.08 -26.10 11.70
N GLY A 5 -18.36 -27.01 12.64
CA GLY A 5 -18.85 -26.69 13.97
C GLY A 5 -17.84 -26.02 14.91
N GLU A 6 -16.54 -26.31 14.75
CA GLU A 6 -15.47 -25.63 15.50
C GLU A 6 -15.22 -24.20 15.01
N PHE A 7 -15.38 -23.97 13.71
CA PHE A 7 -15.33 -22.66 13.11
C PHE A 7 -16.44 -21.74 13.68
N LEU A 8 -17.68 -22.20 13.66
CA LEU A 8 -18.82 -21.45 14.22
C LEU A 8 -18.66 -21.22 15.72
N ARG A 9 -18.22 -22.22 16.49
CA ARG A 9 -17.99 -22.08 17.93
C ARG A 9 -16.93 -21.03 18.25
N ARG A 10 -15.83 -20.95 17.49
CA ARG A 10 -14.80 -19.93 17.66
C ARG A 10 -15.27 -18.52 17.27
N LEU A 11 -16.25 -18.41 16.38
CA LEU A 11 -16.88 -17.13 16.04
C LEU A 11 -17.85 -16.64 17.12
N THR A 12 -18.59 -17.54 17.76
CA THR A 12 -19.70 -17.20 18.67
C THR A 12 -19.33 -17.11 20.13
N HIS A 13 -18.30 -17.85 20.59
CA HIS A 13 -17.87 -17.87 21.99
C HIS A 13 -16.41 -17.40 22.17
N PRO A 14 -16.16 -16.08 22.16
CA PRO A 14 -14.83 -15.57 22.43
C PRO A 14 -14.47 -15.64 23.92
N LEU A 15 -13.25 -16.08 24.20
CA LEU A 15 -12.62 -15.87 25.50
C LEU A 15 -12.46 -14.36 25.76
N GLU A 16 -12.32 -13.90 27.03
CA GLU A 16 -12.18 -12.45 27.36
C GLU A 16 -11.01 -11.78 26.64
N ALA A 17 -9.88 -12.47 26.48
CA ALA A 17 -8.75 -12.01 25.67
C ALA A 17 -9.13 -11.75 24.19
N ASP A 18 -10.07 -12.50 23.65
CA ASP A 18 -10.61 -12.32 22.31
C ASP A 18 -11.51 -11.09 22.18
N ARG A 19 -12.19 -10.66 23.27
CA ARG A 19 -13.03 -9.44 23.24
C ARG A 19 -12.17 -8.18 23.10
N ALA A 20 -11.09 -8.08 23.86
CA ALA A 20 -10.15 -6.96 23.75
C ALA A 20 -9.45 -6.93 22.38
N ALA A 21 -9.09 -8.09 21.83
CA ALA A 21 -8.55 -8.23 20.49
C ALA A 21 -9.58 -7.82 19.42
N THR A 22 -10.85 -8.20 19.60
CA THR A 22 -11.95 -7.82 18.70
C THR A 22 -12.19 -6.31 18.72
N GLY A 23 -12.18 -5.66 19.90
CA GLY A 23 -12.29 -4.20 20.00
C GLY A 23 -11.18 -3.46 19.26
N ARG A 24 -9.92 -3.90 19.42
CA ARG A 24 -8.78 -3.35 18.65
C ARG A 24 -8.92 -3.57 17.15
N ALA A 25 -9.44 -4.74 16.74
CA ALA A 25 -9.69 -5.06 15.35
C ALA A 25 -10.76 -4.16 14.72
N VAL A 26 -11.83 -3.83 15.45
CA VAL A 26 -12.85 -2.86 15.01
C VAL A 26 -12.21 -1.50 14.76
N TRP A 27 -11.49 -0.96 15.74
CA TRP A 27 -10.85 0.36 15.58
C TRP A 27 -9.83 0.39 14.46
N ALA A 28 -9.00 -0.64 14.34
CA ALA A 28 -8.03 -0.73 13.25
C ALA A 28 -8.73 -0.78 11.88
N GLY A 29 -9.83 -1.52 11.76
CA GLY A 29 -10.66 -1.54 10.56
C GLY A 29 -11.31 -0.19 10.25
N LEU A 30 -11.94 0.46 11.23
CA LEU A 30 -12.55 1.78 11.05
C LEU A 30 -11.54 2.83 10.61
N LEU A 31 -10.35 2.87 11.23
CA LEU A 31 -9.28 3.81 10.83
C LEU A 31 -8.79 3.53 9.41
N MET A 32 -8.64 2.26 9.03
CA MET A 32 -8.31 1.89 7.65
C MET A 32 -9.43 2.32 6.69
N GLY A 33 -10.69 2.12 7.06
CA GLY A 33 -11.85 2.56 6.27
C GLY A 33 -11.90 4.08 6.10
N LEU A 34 -11.60 4.86 7.12
CA LEU A 34 -11.47 6.32 7.02
C LEU A 34 -10.31 6.72 6.08
N ALA A 35 -9.18 6.01 6.15
CA ALA A 35 -8.08 6.23 5.22
C ALA A 35 -8.50 5.93 3.77
N LEU A 36 -9.34 4.92 3.53
CA LEU A 36 -9.91 4.60 2.21
C LEU A 36 -10.87 5.69 1.71
N CYS A 37 -11.62 6.35 2.60
CA CYS A 37 -12.45 7.52 2.23
C CYS A 37 -11.59 8.69 1.77
N ALA A 38 -10.44 8.92 2.38
CA ALA A 38 -9.53 9.98 1.96
C ALA A 38 -8.83 9.66 0.63
N LYS A 39 -8.48 8.41 0.39
CA LYS A 39 -7.83 7.93 -0.84
C LYS A 39 -7.98 6.41 -0.96
N SER A 40 -8.19 5.88 -2.15
CA SER A 40 -8.43 4.44 -2.38
C SER A 40 -7.17 3.56 -2.24
N TRP A 41 -5.97 4.10 -2.45
CA TRP A 41 -4.73 3.32 -2.44
C TRP A 41 -4.42 2.54 -1.13
N PRO A 42 -4.82 3.00 0.10
CA PRO A 42 -4.56 2.24 1.31
C PRO A 42 -5.14 0.82 1.30
N VAL A 43 -6.03 0.50 0.35
CA VAL A 43 -6.55 -0.87 0.17
C VAL A 43 -5.43 -1.91 0.03
N ILE A 44 -4.28 -1.55 -0.57
CA ILE A 44 -3.14 -2.46 -0.71
C ILE A 44 -2.50 -2.84 0.64
N LEU A 45 -2.75 -2.07 1.70
CA LEU A 45 -2.25 -2.33 3.06
C LEU A 45 -3.19 -3.20 3.90
N VAL A 46 -4.43 -3.43 3.44
CA VAL A 46 -5.40 -4.27 4.17
C VAL A 46 -4.83 -5.66 4.50
N PRO A 47 -4.14 -6.37 3.57
CA PRO A 47 -3.54 -7.66 3.90
C PRO A 47 -2.50 -7.59 5.04
N ALA A 48 -1.65 -6.55 5.05
CA ALA A 48 -0.68 -6.34 6.13
C ALA A 48 -1.38 -6.04 7.47
N LEU A 49 -2.47 -5.25 7.46
CA LEU A 49 -3.31 -5.02 8.63
C LEU A 49 -3.89 -6.33 9.18
N LEU A 50 -4.40 -7.19 8.30
CA LEU A 50 -4.97 -8.48 8.71
C LEU A 50 -3.91 -9.42 9.30
N MET A 51 -2.65 -9.31 8.90
CA MET A 51 -1.55 -10.07 9.51
C MET A 51 -1.25 -9.65 10.95
N LEU A 52 -1.52 -8.40 11.34
CA LEU A 52 -1.39 -7.90 12.72
C LEU A 52 -2.42 -8.51 13.69
N LEU A 53 -3.52 -9.02 13.18
CA LEU A 53 -4.65 -9.41 13.99
C LEU A 53 -4.62 -10.90 14.32
N PRO A 54 -4.73 -11.26 15.60
CA PRO A 54 -4.77 -12.65 16.03
C PRO A 54 -6.14 -13.28 15.68
N GLY A 55 -6.10 -14.44 15.04
CA GLY A 55 -7.29 -15.23 14.79
C GLY A 55 -8.19 -14.73 13.65
N LEU A 56 -8.98 -15.66 13.12
CA LEU A 56 -9.86 -15.42 11.96
C LEU A 56 -10.98 -14.43 12.29
N ARG A 57 -11.56 -14.50 13.49
CA ARG A 57 -12.63 -13.61 13.92
C ARG A 57 -12.19 -12.13 13.89
N SER A 58 -11.06 -11.79 14.53
CA SER A 58 -10.53 -10.42 14.54
C SER A 58 -10.25 -9.90 13.13
N ARG A 59 -9.75 -10.76 12.23
CA ARG A 59 -9.53 -10.44 10.82
C ARG A 59 -10.82 -10.13 10.08
N LEU A 60 -11.84 -10.98 10.23
CA LEU A 60 -13.15 -10.77 9.61
C LEU A 60 -13.84 -9.52 10.13
N VAL A 61 -13.81 -9.31 11.45
CA VAL A 61 -14.38 -8.11 12.07
C VAL A 61 -13.67 -6.84 11.57
N SER A 62 -12.33 -6.85 11.49
CA SER A 62 -11.57 -5.72 10.95
C SER A 62 -11.89 -5.47 9.48
N LEU A 63 -12.02 -6.52 8.67
CA LEU A 63 -12.36 -6.40 7.26
C LEU A 63 -13.75 -5.77 7.06
N VAL A 64 -14.74 -6.23 7.82
CA VAL A 64 -16.10 -5.64 7.80
C VAL A 64 -16.04 -4.19 8.28
N ALA A 65 -15.36 -3.91 9.40
CA ALA A 65 -15.21 -2.55 9.92
C ALA A 65 -14.50 -1.61 8.92
N THR A 66 -13.55 -2.12 8.11
CA THR A 66 -12.89 -1.36 7.05
C THR A 66 -13.88 -0.92 5.96
N GLY A 67 -14.88 -1.73 5.67
CA GLY A 67 -15.92 -1.38 4.68
C GLY A 67 -16.94 -0.35 5.17
N VAL A 68 -17.14 -0.21 6.49
CA VAL A 68 -18.20 0.65 7.04
C VAL A 68 -18.01 2.12 6.67
N PRO A 69 -16.87 2.81 6.91
CA PRO A 69 -16.72 4.22 6.57
C PRO A 69 -16.89 4.50 5.07
N PRO A 70 -16.28 3.76 4.12
CA PRO A 70 -16.51 3.98 2.68
C PRO A 70 -17.99 3.83 2.28
N VAL A 71 -18.68 2.82 2.81
CA VAL A 71 -20.10 2.62 2.50
C VAL A 71 -20.92 3.79 3.03
N LEU A 72 -20.72 4.20 4.29
CA LEU A 72 -21.40 5.35 4.87
C LEU A 72 -21.09 6.65 4.11
N PHE A 73 -19.85 6.84 3.70
CA PHE A 73 -19.45 7.99 2.88
C PHE A 73 -20.18 7.99 1.54
N LEU A 74 -20.17 6.88 0.80
CA LEU A 74 -20.90 6.79 -0.49
C LEU A 74 -22.40 7.01 -0.34
N LEU A 75 -23.02 6.45 0.70
CA LEU A 75 -24.44 6.67 0.98
C LEU A 75 -24.75 8.12 1.41
N SER A 76 -23.82 8.79 2.08
CA SER A 76 -24.01 10.19 2.48
C SER A 76 -24.06 11.16 1.32
N LEU A 77 -23.45 10.84 0.18
CA LEU A 77 -23.40 11.71 -0.99
C LEU A 77 -24.81 12.01 -1.55
N PRO A 78 -25.64 11.02 -1.90
CA PRO A 78 -27.00 11.29 -2.38
C PRO A 78 -27.95 11.74 -1.26
N ILE A 79 -27.78 11.28 -0.01
CA ILE A 79 -28.59 11.70 1.13
C ILE A 79 -28.35 13.20 1.44
N GLY A 80 -27.08 13.65 1.37
CA GLY A 80 -26.69 15.05 1.57
C GLY A 80 -26.93 15.96 0.36
N GLY A 81 -27.47 15.44 -0.74
CA GLY A 81 -27.76 16.22 -1.95
C GLY A 81 -26.50 16.59 -2.77
N TRP A 82 -25.33 15.98 -2.48
CA TRP A 82 -24.08 16.24 -3.21
C TRP A 82 -24.03 15.56 -4.58
N THR A 83 -24.80 14.47 -4.75
CA THR A 83 -24.96 13.75 -6.03
C THR A 83 -26.36 13.13 -6.08
N LYS A 84 -26.82 12.70 -7.25
CA LYS A 84 -28.05 11.93 -7.39
C LYS A 84 -27.75 10.42 -7.23
N TRP A 85 -28.76 9.65 -6.85
CA TRP A 85 -28.66 8.19 -6.79
C TRP A 85 -28.26 7.57 -8.14
N SER A 86 -28.75 8.16 -9.25
CA SER A 86 -28.41 7.76 -10.61
C SER A 86 -26.97 8.05 -11.01
N GLU A 87 -26.29 8.96 -10.32
CA GLU A 87 -24.90 9.37 -10.57
C GLU A 87 -23.90 8.63 -9.69
N LEU A 88 -24.37 7.75 -8.79
CA LEU A 88 -23.50 7.01 -7.89
C LEU A 88 -22.55 6.07 -8.66
N ASP A 89 -22.99 5.58 -9.82
CA ASP A 89 -22.16 4.79 -10.71
C ASP A 89 -20.94 5.55 -11.23
N ASP A 90 -21.09 6.85 -11.52
CA ASP A 90 -19.99 7.70 -11.97
C ASP A 90 -18.98 7.91 -10.85
N VAL A 91 -19.46 8.04 -9.60
CA VAL A 91 -18.58 8.09 -8.42
C VAL A 91 -17.80 6.77 -8.25
N LEU A 92 -18.48 5.62 -8.39
CA LEU A 92 -17.83 4.30 -8.30
C LEU A 92 -16.80 4.09 -9.41
N ASN A 93 -17.07 4.60 -10.62
CA ASN A 93 -16.10 4.59 -11.72
C ASN A 93 -14.91 5.50 -11.41
N ALA A 94 -15.15 6.71 -10.90
CA ALA A 94 -14.08 7.67 -10.58
C ALA A 94 -13.11 7.16 -9.50
N ILE A 95 -13.60 6.39 -8.51
CA ILE A 95 -12.76 5.78 -7.47
C ILE A 95 -12.18 4.42 -7.88
N GLY A 96 -12.42 3.96 -9.11
CA GLY A 96 -11.83 2.74 -9.67
C GLY A 96 -12.47 1.44 -9.21
N LEU A 97 -13.66 1.46 -8.62
CA LEU A 97 -14.41 0.26 -8.24
C LEU A 97 -15.16 -0.39 -9.41
N ARG A 98 -15.30 0.32 -10.51
CA ARG A 98 -15.83 -0.22 -11.77
C ARG A 98 -14.87 0.05 -12.92
N PRO A 99 -14.87 -0.79 -13.97
CA PRO A 99 -14.17 -0.48 -15.20
C PRO A 99 -14.71 0.84 -15.77
N SER A 100 -13.88 1.84 -15.89
CA SER A 100 -14.24 3.11 -16.49
C SER A 100 -13.60 3.22 -17.88
N ASP A 101 -14.26 3.93 -18.79
CA ASP A 101 -13.71 4.33 -20.09
C ASP A 101 -12.64 5.42 -19.95
N VAL A 102 -12.42 5.92 -18.72
CA VAL A 102 -11.38 6.90 -18.41
C VAL A 102 -10.02 6.23 -18.62
N ARG A 103 -9.33 6.67 -19.67
CA ARG A 103 -7.99 6.20 -19.98
C ARG A 103 -7.00 6.77 -18.98
N PRO A 104 -6.33 5.94 -18.18
CA PRO A 104 -5.35 6.43 -17.23
C PRO A 104 -4.13 6.97 -17.98
N ILE A 105 -3.71 8.18 -17.63
CA ILE A 105 -2.45 8.74 -18.12
C ILE A 105 -1.30 7.96 -17.51
N THR A 106 -0.36 7.48 -18.33
CA THR A 106 0.89 6.85 -17.95
C THR A 106 2.07 7.60 -18.58
N GLY A 107 3.30 7.25 -18.21
CA GLY A 107 4.50 7.87 -18.80
C GLY A 107 5.14 8.94 -17.92
N ASP A 108 4.64 9.15 -16.72
CA ASP A 108 5.14 10.13 -15.74
C ASP A 108 6.03 9.52 -14.66
N TRP A 109 6.19 8.18 -14.65
CA TRP A 109 6.93 7.49 -13.60
C TRP A 109 7.58 6.18 -14.05
N GLY A 110 8.81 5.97 -13.60
CA GLY A 110 9.54 4.71 -13.62
C GLY A 110 9.61 4.07 -15.00
N TRP A 111 9.22 2.80 -15.06
CA TRP A 111 9.30 2.01 -16.28
C TRP A 111 8.39 2.53 -17.41
N THR A 112 7.22 3.12 -17.09
CA THR A 112 6.34 3.70 -18.12
C THR A 112 6.92 4.98 -18.68
N ALA A 113 7.53 5.84 -17.85
CA ALA A 113 8.22 7.03 -18.33
C ALA A 113 9.40 6.69 -19.24
N LEU A 114 10.15 5.63 -18.90
CA LEU A 114 11.24 5.15 -19.74
C LEU A 114 10.75 4.64 -21.10
N LEU A 115 9.65 3.90 -21.13
CA LEU A 115 9.08 3.35 -22.35
C LEU A 115 8.45 4.41 -23.28
N SER A 116 7.84 5.45 -22.70
CA SER A 116 7.18 6.53 -23.43
C SER A 116 8.10 7.71 -23.75
N GLY A 117 9.38 7.69 -23.31
CA GLY A 117 10.27 8.86 -23.40
C GLY A 117 9.82 10.02 -22.50
N GLY A 118 9.09 9.74 -21.42
CA GLY A 118 8.52 10.75 -20.52
C GLY A 118 7.26 11.42 -21.06
N GLU A 119 6.77 11.00 -22.21
CA GLU A 119 5.51 11.52 -22.77
C GLU A 119 4.29 10.88 -22.11
N TRP A 120 3.25 11.66 -21.93
CA TRP A 120 1.99 11.15 -21.45
C TRP A 120 1.34 10.24 -22.48
N ASN A 121 1.02 9.04 -22.04
CA ASN A 121 0.42 8.01 -22.87
C ASN A 121 -0.97 7.65 -22.35
N LEU A 122 -1.95 7.67 -23.25
CA LEU A 122 -3.35 7.29 -23.00
C LEU A 122 -3.64 5.84 -23.40
N ASP A 123 -2.66 5.08 -23.90
CA ASP A 123 -2.85 3.65 -24.17
C ASP A 123 -3.16 2.93 -22.82
N PRO A 124 -4.25 2.16 -22.77
CA PRO A 124 -4.62 1.42 -21.57
C PRO A 124 -3.69 0.23 -21.27
N THR A 125 -2.86 -0.19 -22.23
CA THR A 125 -2.02 -1.39 -22.11
C THR A 125 -0.99 -1.26 -20.97
N PRO A 126 -0.18 -0.18 -20.85
CA PRO A 126 0.75 -0.01 -19.73
C PRO A 126 0.04 0.01 -18.37
N ALA A 127 -1.15 0.64 -18.31
CA ALA A 127 -1.93 0.70 -17.07
C ALA A 127 -2.41 -0.70 -16.64
N ARG A 128 -2.87 -1.54 -17.58
CA ARG A 128 -3.27 -2.94 -17.30
C ARG A 128 -2.08 -3.79 -16.88
N ILE A 129 -0.96 -3.69 -17.58
CA ILE A 129 0.28 -4.41 -17.21
C ILE A 129 0.70 -4.02 -15.79
N GLY A 130 0.76 -2.72 -15.48
CA GLY A 130 1.10 -2.24 -14.15
C GLY A 130 0.15 -2.74 -13.06
N GLN A 131 -1.15 -2.81 -13.33
CA GLN A 131 -2.13 -3.36 -12.41
C GLN A 131 -1.84 -4.84 -12.09
N TYR A 132 -1.56 -5.67 -13.08
CA TYR A 132 -1.19 -7.07 -12.86
C TYR A 132 0.13 -7.21 -12.12
N LEU A 133 1.13 -6.37 -12.44
CA LEU A 133 2.41 -6.35 -11.72
C LEU A 133 2.24 -5.97 -10.26
N ILE A 134 1.37 -4.99 -9.94
CA ILE A 134 1.03 -4.62 -8.56
C ILE A 134 0.40 -5.82 -7.83
N TYR A 135 -0.59 -6.50 -8.42
CA TYR A 135 -1.22 -7.65 -7.78
C TYR A 135 -0.23 -8.80 -7.57
N ALA A 136 0.59 -9.11 -8.57
CA ALA A 136 1.62 -10.14 -8.46
C ALA A 136 2.65 -9.79 -7.38
N SER A 137 3.10 -8.52 -7.32
CA SER A 137 4.06 -8.06 -6.32
C SER A 137 3.47 -8.06 -4.90
N LEU A 138 2.19 -7.72 -4.74
CA LEU A 138 1.49 -7.81 -3.47
C LEU A 138 1.48 -9.26 -2.95
N VAL A 139 1.07 -10.20 -3.79
CA VAL A 139 1.09 -11.63 -3.44
C VAL A 139 2.52 -12.10 -3.13
N ALA A 140 3.50 -11.72 -3.94
CA ALA A 140 4.91 -12.05 -3.69
C ALA A 140 5.40 -11.49 -2.36
N CYS A 141 5.09 -10.22 -2.03
CA CYS A 141 5.45 -9.62 -0.74
C CYS A 141 4.81 -10.38 0.44
N LEU A 142 3.52 -10.71 0.35
CA LEU A 142 2.81 -11.44 1.40
C LEU A 142 3.39 -12.86 1.62
N ILE A 143 3.80 -13.56 0.56
CA ILE A 143 4.43 -14.86 0.66
C ILE A 143 5.85 -14.75 1.21
N TRP A 144 6.63 -13.81 0.66
CA TRP A 144 8.06 -13.68 0.94
C TRP A 144 8.34 -13.18 2.36
N TRP A 145 7.56 -12.20 2.84
CA TRP A 145 7.68 -11.62 4.18
C TRP A 145 6.63 -12.13 5.17
N ARG A 146 5.96 -13.27 4.91
CA ARG A 146 4.88 -13.84 5.75
C ARG A 146 5.25 -14.04 7.22
N LYS A 147 6.55 -14.16 7.54
CA LYS A 147 7.09 -14.35 8.89
C LYS A 147 7.77 -13.09 9.44
N ALA A 148 7.83 -12.03 8.67
CA ALA A 148 8.42 -10.77 9.09
C ALA A 148 7.43 -9.96 9.96
N HIS A 149 7.96 -8.95 10.64
CA HIS A 149 7.12 -8.02 11.36
C HIS A 149 6.16 -7.29 10.38
N PRO A 150 4.88 -7.08 10.72
CA PRO A 150 3.89 -6.49 9.80
C PRO A 150 4.25 -5.11 9.24
N VAL A 151 5.01 -4.30 9.98
CA VAL A 151 5.56 -3.04 9.45
C VAL A 151 6.55 -3.29 8.31
N ASP A 152 7.37 -4.35 8.40
CA ASP A 152 8.29 -4.72 7.30
C ASP A 152 7.51 -5.23 6.08
N VAL A 153 6.40 -5.95 6.29
CA VAL A 153 5.46 -6.32 5.20
C VAL A 153 4.87 -5.08 4.56
N THR A 154 4.42 -4.11 5.36
CA THR A 154 3.90 -2.83 4.87
C THR A 154 4.94 -2.07 4.04
N ILE A 155 6.19 -1.98 4.53
CA ILE A 155 7.30 -1.38 3.79
C ILE A 155 7.50 -2.09 2.45
N ALA A 156 7.55 -3.42 2.45
CA ALA A 156 7.75 -4.21 1.24
C ALA A 156 6.63 -3.97 0.22
N ILE A 157 5.37 -3.96 0.65
CA ILE A 157 4.21 -3.69 -0.21
C ILE A 157 4.28 -2.29 -0.81
N LEU A 158 4.56 -1.26 0.00
CA LEU A 158 4.61 0.11 -0.49
C LEU A 158 5.77 0.34 -1.46
N LEU A 159 6.96 -0.18 -1.16
CA LEU A 159 8.11 -0.05 -2.06
C LEU A 159 7.89 -0.84 -3.36
N ALA A 160 7.32 -2.05 -3.30
CA ALA A 160 6.95 -2.82 -4.47
C ALA A 160 5.89 -2.08 -5.32
N PHE A 161 4.88 -1.48 -4.66
CA PHE A 161 3.90 -0.64 -5.35
C PHE A 161 4.58 0.52 -6.11
N MET A 162 5.56 1.22 -5.50
CA MET A 162 6.30 2.29 -6.17
C MET A 162 7.07 1.82 -7.42
N ILE A 163 7.60 0.59 -7.39
CA ILE A 163 8.35 0.02 -8.51
C ILE A 163 7.40 -0.36 -9.66
N PHE A 164 6.27 -0.99 -9.35
CA PHE A 164 5.40 -1.61 -10.36
C PHE A 164 4.24 -0.74 -10.81
N THR A 165 3.94 0.37 -10.09
CA THR A 165 2.88 1.27 -10.52
C THR A 165 3.19 1.90 -11.89
N PRO A 166 2.23 1.90 -12.82
CA PRO A 166 2.44 2.48 -14.16
C PRO A 166 2.33 4.00 -14.17
N ARG A 167 1.91 4.61 -13.06
CA ARG A 167 1.76 6.04 -12.88
C ARG A 167 1.92 6.40 -11.41
N LEU A 168 2.54 7.52 -11.14
CA LEU A 168 2.75 7.99 -9.77
C LEU A 168 2.92 9.51 -9.76
N GLY A 169 2.04 10.20 -9.03
CA GLY A 169 2.34 11.58 -8.67
C GLY A 169 3.45 11.61 -7.62
N ALA A 170 4.39 12.54 -7.73
CA ALA A 170 5.55 12.61 -6.86
C ALA A 170 5.20 12.71 -5.36
N GLN A 171 4.03 13.29 -5.02
CA GLN A 171 3.51 13.33 -3.64
C GLN A 171 3.30 11.93 -3.01
N TYR A 172 3.12 10.91 -3.82
CA TYR A 172 2.90 9.55 -3.33
C TYR A 172 4.17 8.87 -2.81
N LEU A 173 5.34 9.40 -3.17
CA LEU A 173 6.62 8.96 -2.61
C LEU A 173 6.70 9.14 -1.09
N LEU A 174 5.88 10.03 -0.51
CA LEU A 174 5.79 10.21 0.94
C LEU A 174 5.15 9.02 1.68
N TRP A 175 4.43 8.14 1.01
CA TRP A 175 3.63 7.10 1.66
C TRP A 175 4.45 6.03 2.38
N PHE A 176 5.60 5.66 1.84
CA PHE A 176 6.47 4.67 2.47
C PHE A 176 7.39 5.26 3.56
N MET A 177 7.62 6.58 3.53
CA MET A 177 8.61 7.24 4.39
C MET A 177 8.35 7.06 5.89
N PRO A 178 7.11 7.25 6.42
CA PRO A 178 6.85 7.05 7.85
C PRO A 178 7.23 5.65 8.33
N PHE A 179 6.97 4.64 7.52
CA PHE A 179 7.27 3.24 7.85
C PHE A 179 8.77 2.97 7.80
N LEU A 180 9.49 3.51 6.80
CA LEU A 180 10.95 3.39 6.72
C LEU A 180 11.67 4.17 7.82
N VAL A 181 11.11 5.30 8.29
CA VAL A 181 11.64 6.05 9.45
C VAL A 181 11.39 5.27 10.73
N ALA A 182 10.19 4.69 10.90
CA ALA A 182 9.85 3.91 12.09
C ALA A 182 10.68 2.61 12.22
N ARG A 183 11.01 1.98 11.09
CA ARG A 183 11.84 0.76 11.04
C ARG A 183 12.85 0.86 9.89
N PRO A 184 13.94 1.65 10.05
CA PRO A 184 14.88 1.93 8.98
C PRO A 184 15.62 0.65 8.53
N THR A 185 15.63 0.39 7.24
CA THR A 185 16.53 -0.57 6.59
C THR A 185 17.88 0.08 6.34
N ARG A 186 18.88 -0.71 5.93
CA ARG A 186 20.23 -0.19 5.62
C ARG A 186 20.20 0.96 4.58
N TRP A 187 19.29 0.88 3.61
CA TRP A 187 19.16 1.83 2.51
C TRP A 187 17.96 2.78 2.65
N ALA A 188 17.33 2.83 3.84
CA ALA A 188 16.16 3.67 4.07
C ALA A 188 16.44 5.16 3.77
N TRP A 189 17.50 5.71 4.37
CA TRP A 189 17.82 7.13 4.21
C TRP A 189 18.22 7.51 2.79
N PRO A 190 19.10 6.78 2.06
CA PRO A 190 19.35 7.02 0.65
C PRO A 190 18.08 7.00 -0.21
N ALA A 191 17.16 6.05 0.02
CA ALA A 191 15.90 5.99 -0.70
C ALA A 191 14.99 7.19 -0.39
N ILE A 192 14.83 7.54 0.89
CA ILE A 192 14.03 8.71 1.33
C ILE A 192 14.60 9.99 0.70
N LEU A 193 15.91 10.25 0.87
CA LEU A 193 16.53 11.47 0.38
C LEU A 193 16.50 11.56 -1.16
N GLY A 194 16.77 10.45 -1.86
CA GLY A 194 16.67 10.41 -3.31
C GLY A 194 15.27 10.72 -3.83
N CYS A 195 14.25 10.10 -3.22
CA CYS A 195 12.86 10.36 -3.57
C CYS A 195 12.43 11.80 -3.24
N CYS A 196 12.83 12.32 -2.08
CA CYS A 196 12.55 13.72 -1.71
C CYS A 196 13.20 14.71 -2.69
N LEU A 197 14.46 14.50 -3.04
CA LEU A 197 15.17 15.37 -3.97
C LEU A 197 14.51 15.34 -5.35
N TRP A 198 14.20 14.16 -5.87
CA TRP A 198 13.53 14.03 -7.16
C TRP A 198 12.15 14.71 -7.15
N ALA A 199 11.35 14.51 -6.10
CA ALA A 199 10.05 15.16 -5.95
C ALA A 199 10.19 16.69 -5.82
N ALA A 200 11.19 17.17 -5.07
CA ALA A 200 11.45 18.60 -4.91
C ALA A 200 11.80 19.28 -6.24
N VAL A 201 12.60 18.63 -7.08
CA VAL A 201 12.88 19.14 -8.43
C VAL A 201 11.58 19.29 -9.23
N GLY A 202 10.71 18.27 -9.23
CA GLY A 202 9.43 18.33 -9.92
C GLY A 202 8.51 19.45 -9.42
N TYR A 203 8.37 19.57 -8.09
CA TYR A 203 7.41 20.52 -7.51
C TYR A 203 7.96 21.94 -7.30
N LEU A 204 9.25 22.11 -7.06
CA LEU A 204 9.79 23.41 -6.74
C LEU A 204 10.52 24.06 -7.92
N VAL A 205 11.14 23.26 -8.78
CA VAL A 205 11.92 23.77 -9.91
C VAL A 205 11.08 23.78 -11.17
N LEU A 206 10.51 22.65 -11.57
CA LEU A 206 9.79 22.57 -12.86
C LEU A 206 8.56 23.46 -12.90
N THR A 207 7.88 23.66 -11.77
CA THR A 207 6.70 24.54 -11.70
C THR A 207 7.00 26.02 -11.91
N GLN A 208 8.28 26.42 -11.95
CA GLN A 208 8.69 27.80 -12.25
C GLN A 208 8.68 28.10 -13.76
N PHE A 209 8.58 27.08 -14.60
CA PHE A 209 8.62 27.24 -16.05
C PHE A 209 7.20 27.35 -16.63
N PRO A 210 6.99 28.14 -17.71
CA PRO A 210 5.69 28.21 -18.39
C PRO A 210 5.36 26.91 -19.12
N GLY A 211 4.06 26.70 -19.44
CA GLY A 211 3.48 25.43 -19.84
C GLY A 211 4.25 24.61 -20.88
N GLU A 212 4.67 25.21 -22.01
CA GLU A 212 5.42 24.47 -23.05
C GLU A 212 6.81 24.04 -22.55
N GLN A 213 7.54 24.97 -21.91
CA GLN A 213 8.86 24.66 -21.34
C GLN A 213 8.75 23.66 -20.20
N TRP A 214 7.72 23.78 -19.36
CA TRP A 214 7.43 22.80 -18.32
C TRP A 214 7.27 21.40 -18.90
N TYR A 215 6.49 21.25 -19.97
CA TYR A 215 6.25 19.95 -20.59
C TYR A 215 7.52 19.32 -21.16
N GLU A 216 8.35 20.09 -21.83
CA GLU A 216 9.63 19.60 -22.36
C GLU A 216 10.62 19.20 -21.24
N LEU A 217 10.67 19.94 -20.14
CA LEU A 217 11.49 19.61 -18.98
C LEU A 217 10.91 18.46 -18.16
N HIS A 218 9.59 18.28 -18.17
CA HIS A 218 8.91 17.17 -17.49
C HIS A 218 9.36 15.82 -18.06
N LYS A 219 9.55 15.67 -19.36
CA LYS A 219 9.93 14.41 -20.00
C LYS A 219 11.24 13.82 -19.43
N PRO A 220 12.39 14.49 -19.46
CA PRO A 220 13.62 13.97 -18.88
C PRO A 220 13.53 13.80 -17.36
N TRP A 221 12.80 14.65 -16.67
CA TRP A 221 12.55 14.50 -15.25
C TRP A 221 11.76 13.22 -14.95
N ALA A 222 10.66 12.97 -15.67
CA ALA A 222 9.87 11.74 -15.52
C ALA A 222 10.72 10.48 -15.80
N MET A 223 11.50 10.47 -16.89
CA MET A 223 12.42 9.36 -17.21
C MET A 223 13.48 9.16 -16.13
N SER A 224 13.99 10.23 -15.51
CA SER A 224 15.00 10.14 -14.46
C SER A 224 14.53 9.41 -13.21
N SER A 225 13.19 9.25 -13.02
CA SER A 225 12.61 8.51 -11.90
C SER A 225 13.08 7.05 -11.84
N ILE A 226 13.51 6.47 -12.97
CA ILE A 226 14.04 5.09 -13.00
C ILE A 226 15.32 4.94 -12.16
N VAL A 227 16.08 6.00 -11.98
CA VAL A 227 17.31 6.02 -11.16
C VAL A 227 17.00 5.78 -9.68
N LEU A 228 15.77 6.06 -9.24
CA LEU A 228 15.31 5.78 -7.86
C LEU A 228 15.07 4.30 -7.61
N PHE A 229 14.82 3.50 -8.64
CA PHE A 229 14.47 2.07 -8.49
C PHE A 229 15.54 1.26 -7.77
N PRO A 230 16.84 1.37 -8.08
CA PRO A 230 17.88 0.70 -7.32
C PRO A 230 17.85 1.04 -5.82
N LEU A 231 17.59 2.31 -5.47
CA LEU A 231 17.50 2.76 -4.08
C LEU A 231 16.25 2.17 -3.39
N ILE A 232 15.10 2.20 -4.07
CA ILE A 232 13.83 1.64 -3.57
C ILE A 232 13.97 0.12 -3.38
N ILE A 233 14.58 -0.59 -4.33
CA ILE A 233 14.82 -2.04 -4.25
C ILE A 233 15.79 -2.35 -3.10
N ALA A 234 16.87 -1.60 -2.95
CA ALA A 234 17.84 -1.79 -1.87
C ALA A 234 17.22 -1.50 -0.48
N ALA A 235 16.24 -0.59 -0.41
CA ALA A 235 15.53 -0.25 0.81
C ALA A 235 14.50 -1.29 1.26
N LEU A 236 14.19 -2.31 0.44
CA LEU A 236 13.33 -3.42 0.85
C LEU A 236 13.93 -4.13 2.09
N PRO A 237 13.11 -4.67 3.00
CA PRO A 237 13.57 -5.28 4.25
C PRO A 237 14.11 -6.70 4.05
N TRP A 238 15.10 -6.87 3.17
CA TRP A 238 15.66 -8.15 2.76
C TRP A 238 16.21 -8.98 3.92
N SER A 239 16.95 -8.37 4.85
CA SER A 239 17.61 -9.05 5.97
C SER A 239 16.64 -9.46 7.08
N ARG A 240 15.45 -8.88 7.15
CA ARG A 240 14.48 -9.11 8.23
C ARG A 240 13.49 -10.24 7.95
N ARG A 241 13.58 -10.83 6.79
CA ARG A 241 12.74 -11.95 6.35
C ARG A 241 12.81 -13.16 7.28
N GLN A 242 13.95 -13.39 7.92
CA GLN A 242 14.23 -14.60 8.72
C GLN A 242 14.67 -14.30 10.17
N ALA A 243 15.02 -13.07 10.50
CA ALA A 243 15.62 -12.72 11.79
C ALA A 243 14.70 -13.03 12.99
N GLU A 244 13.40 -12.81 12.86
CA GLU A 244 12.43 -13.13 13.92
C GLU A 244 12.14 -14.63 14.02
N ALA A 245 12.27 -15.39 12.93
CA ALA A 245 12.15 -16.85 12.94
C ALA A 245 13.33 -17.53 13.63
N ALA A 246 14.53 -16.96 13.51
CA ALA A 246 15.74 -17.45 14.18
C ALA A 246 15.72 -17.13 15.69
N ALA A 247 15.22 -15.94 16.08
CA ALA A 247 15.08 -15.55 17.49
C ALA A 247 13.99 -16.34 18.23
N ALA A 248 13.00 -16.86 17.52
CA ALA A 248 11.94 -17.73 18.06
C ALA A 248 12.33 -19.22 18.10
N SER A 249 13.54 -19.57 17.65
CA SER A 249 14.00 -20.98 17.69
C SER A 249 14.38 -21.36 19.12
N PRO A 250 13.87 -22.50 19.65
CA PRO A 250 14.13 -22.95 21.03
C PRO A 250 15.61 -23.19 21.34
N ALA A 251 16.50 -23.29 20.34
CA ALA A 251 17.94 -23.40 20.53
C ALA A 251 18.58 -22.19 21.25
N HIS A 252 18.00 -20.99 21.16
CA HIS A 252 18.49 -19.82 21.90
C HIS A 252 17.96 -19.74 23.35
N ALA A 253 16.87 -20.42 23.66
CA ALA A 253 16.34 -20.48 25.02
C ALA A 253 17.22 -21.35 25.96
N GLN A 254 17.88 -22.36 25.44
CA GLN A 254 18.74 -23.26 26.23
C GLN A 254 20.09 -22.63 26.62
N VAL A 255 20.65 -21.74 25.82
CA VAL A 255 21.93 -21.07 26.13
C VAL A 255 21.77 -20.02 27.23
N GLY A 256 20.57 -19.48 27.45
CA GLY A 256 20.27 -18.51 28.52
C GLY A 256 20.06 -19.16 29.90
N GLU A 257 19.78 -20.46 29.98
CA GLU A 257 19.61 -21.20 31.23
C GLU A 257 20.91 -21.78 31.77
N GLU A 258 21.90 -22.05 30.94
CA GLU A 258 23.22 -22.55 31.38
C GLU A 258 24.15 -21.46 31.96
N ILE A 259 23.77 -20.17 31.88
CA ILE A 259 24.58 -19.03 32.36
C ILE A 259 24.00 -18.44 33.68
N ARG A 260 22.98 -19.05 34.26
CA ARG A 260 22.44 -18.67 35.61
C ARG A 260 22.81 -19.72 36.63
#